data_b76b7b2d2c3be9d30471bc6817773b59
#
_entry.id   b76b7b2d2c3be9d30471bc6817773b59
#
_cell.length_a   1.000
_cell.length_b   1.000
_cell.length_c   1.000
_cell.angle_alpha   90.00
_cell.angle_beta   90.00
_cell.angle_gamma   90.00
#
_symmetry.space_group_name_H-M   'P 1'
#
loop_
_entity.id
_entity.type
_entity.pdbx_description
1 polymer ?
#
loop_
_entity_poly.entity_id
_entity_poly.type
_entity_poly.pdbx_seq_one_letter_code
_entity_poly.pdbx_strand_id
1 'polypeptide(L)'
;VYKRQHDGYGESHGIIHDRQIYLTTGGGNLRGSDTLRYTGAPGEIPKTCIVRFHLHPRIRAATVSNGTVVLKISSQKAGWIFKCNGANPVLEPSLYFEGKQRLSSQQVVLRMHAHDIRHVSEKTLKWSFKRQ
;
A
#
# COMPACT_ATOMS: atom_id res chain seq x y z
N VAL A 1 -17.06 -4.91 -3.66
CA VAL A 1 -15.80 -4.60 -4.40
C VAL A 1 -15.76 -3.14 -4.76
N TYR A 2 -14.70 -2.48 -4.38
CA TYR A 2 -14.44 -1.08 -4.72
C TYR A 2 -13.31 -1.01 -5.75
N LYS A 3 -13.53 -0.26 -6.82
CA LYS A 3 -12.51 -0.05 -7.86
C LYS A 3 -12.31 1.44 -8.08
N ARG A 4 -11.07 1.86 -8.19
CA ARG A 4 -10.70 3.24 -8.50
C ARG A 4 -9.50 3.26 -9.42
N GLN A 5 -9.58 4.11 -10.42
CA GLN A 5 -8.46 4.41 -11.32
C GLN A 5 -8.00 5.83 -11.08
N HIS A 6 -6.70 6.03 -11.13
CA HIS A 6 -6.08 7.34 -11.03
C HIS A 6 -5.07 7.51 -12.15
N ASP A 7 -5.24 8.56 -12.94
CA ASP A 7 -4.41 8.88 -14.10
C ASP A 7 -3.55 10.13 -13.90
N GLY A 8 -3.45 10.64 -12.67
CA GLY A 8 -2.72 11.86 -12.35
C GLY A 8 -1.23 11.83 -12.71
N TYR A 9 -0.68 10.64 -12.91
CA TYR A 9 0.70 10.48 -13.39
C TYR A 9 0.80 10.26 -14.90
N GLY A 10 -0.34 10.21 -15.60
CA GLY A 10 -0.38 9.90 -17.01
C GLY A 10 0.31 10.94 -17.88
N GLU A 11 0.06 12.22 -17.62
CA GLU A 11 0.65 13.32 -18.38
C GLU A 11 2.12 13.55 -18.05
N SER A 12 2.51 13.43 -16.77
CA SER A 12 3.86 13.73 -16.31
C SER A 12 4.80 12.52 -16.36
N HIS A 13 4.29 11.31 -16.14
CA HIS A 13 5.11 10.11 -16.00
C HIS A 13 4.67 8.92 -16.86
N GLY A 14 3.56 9.04 -17.58
CA GLY A 14 3.05 7.95 -18.41
C GLY A 14 2.57 6.74 -17.62
N ILE A 15 2.08 6.93 -16.40
CA ILE A 15 1.64 5.85 -15.51
C ILE A 15 0.18 6.04 -15.13
N ILE A 16 -0.57 4.97 -15.23
CA ILE A 16 -1.95 4.88 -14.72
C ILE A 16 -1.95 3.93 -13.53
N HIS A 17 -2.61 4.34 -12.45
CA HIS A 17 -2.75 3.57 -11.24
C HIS A 17 -4.20 3.12 -11.06
N ASP A 18 -4.43 1.81 -11.06
CA ASP A 18 -5.71 1.18 -10.77
C ASP A 18 -5.67 0.53 -9.39
N ARG A 19 -6.66 0.81 -8.56
CA ARG A 19 -6.82 0.18 -7.24
C ARG A 19 -8.15 -0.53 -7.17
N GLN A 20 -8.12 -1.77 -6.72
CA GLN A 20 -9.30 -2.56 -6.38
C GLN A 20 -9.22 -2.96 -4.92
N ILE A 21 -10.33 -2.81 -4.20
CA ILE A 21 -10.42 -3.16 -2.78
C ILE A 21 -11.62 -4.07 -2.60
N TYR A 22 -11.42 -5.15 -1.86
CA TYR A 22 -12.45 -6.12 -1.50
C TYR A 22 -12.46 -6.33 0.01
N LEU A 23 -13.61 -6.12 0.63
CA LEU A 23 -13.83 -6.38 2.05
C LEU A 23 -14.77 -7.57 2.19
N THR A 24 -14.35 -8.56 2.96
CA THR A 24 -15.21 -9.74 3.23
C THR A 24 -16.36 -9.37 4.15
N THR A 25 -17.46 -10.10 4.01
CA THR A 25 -18.60 -10.02 4.94
C THR A 25 -18.09 -10.29 6.37
N GLY A 26 -18.43 -9.42 7.31
CA GLY A 26 -17.92 -9.50 8.67
C GLY A 26 -16.64 -8.72 8.93
N GLY A 27 -16.01 -8.19 7.89
CA GLY A 27 -14.87 -7.26 8.03
C GLY A 27 -13.57 -7.87 8.52
N GLY A 28 -13.41 -9.18 8.46
CA GLY A 28 -12.21 -9.86 8.96
C GLY A 28 -11.05 -9.94 7.96
N ASN A 29 -11.28 -9.56 6.71
CA ASN A 29 -10.26 -9.62 5.67
C ASN A 29 -10.50 -8.49 4.67
N LEU A 30 -9.52 -7.61 4.58
CA LEU A 30 -9.47 -6.55 3.58
C LEU A 30 -8.37 -6.90 2.59
N ARG A 31 -8.73 -7.09 1.33
CA ARG A 31 -7.78 -7.40 0.27
C ARG A 31 -7.82 -6.34 -0.80
N GLY A 32 -6.71 -6.14 -1.45
CA GLY A 32 -6.66 -5.22 -2.56
C GLY A 32 -5.55 -5.52 -3.53
N SER A 33 -5.61 -4.84 -4.65
CA SER A 33 -4.56 -4.84 -5.64
C SER A 33 -4.34 -3.42 -6.15
N ASP A 34 -3.07 -3.09 -6.34
CA ASP A 34 -2.64 -1.87 -6.99
C ASP A 34 -1.92 -2.26 -8.27
N THR A 35 -2.44 -1.80 -9.40
CA THR A 35 -1.84 -2.05 -10.72
C THR A 35 -1.34 -0.74 -11.29
N LEU A 36 -0.07 -0.73 -11.65
CA LEU A 36 0.57 0.39 -12.34
C LEU A 36 0.83 0.00 -13.78
N ARG A 37 0.29 0.77 -14.71
CA ARG A 37 0.45 0.55 -16.15
C ARG A 37 1.22 1.69 -16.78
N TYR A 38 2.18 1.31 -17.64
CA TYR A 38 2.89 2.27 -18.46
C TYR A 38 2.12 2.53 -19.75
N THR A 39 1.81 3.78 -20.01
CA THR A 39 0.98 4.16 -21.17
C THR A 39 1.76 4.26 -22.48
N GLY A 40 3.10 4.20 -22.42
CA GLY A 40 3.94 4.42 -23.60
C GLY A 40 4.12 5.88 -23.97
N ALA A 41 3.53 6.82 -23.21
CA ALA A 41 3.67 8.24 -23.47
C ALA A 41 5.15 8.67 -23.31
N PRO A 42 5.66 9.59 -24.15
CA PRO A 42 6.97 10.15 -23.97
C PRO A 42 7.00 10.96 -22.67
N GLY A 43 7.99 10.68 -21.82
CA GLY A 43 8.14 11.33 -20.54
C GLY A 43 9.08 10.55 -19.66
N GLU A 44 9.52 11.20 -18.60
CA GLU A 44 10.43 10.59 -17.64
C GLU A 44 9.62 9.79 -16.63
N ILE A 45 9.83 8.48 -16.58
CA ILE A 45 9.25 7.62 -15.54
C ILE A 45 10.04 7.84 -14.26
N PRO A 46 9.38 8.03 -13.10
CA PRO A 46 10.08 8.11 -11.84
C PRO A 46 10.84 6.80 -11.58
N LYS A 47 11.99 6.87 -10.93
CA LYS A 47 12.81 5.68 -10.65
C LYS A 47 12.10 4.67 -9.76
N THR A 48 11.22 5.14 -8.88
CA THR A 48 10.51 4.33 -7.91
C THR A 48 9.07 4.77 -7.80
N CYS A 49 8.17 3.80 -7.77
CA CYS A 49 6.76 4.02 -7.45
C CYS A 49 6.50 3.47 -6.05
N ILE A 50 5.74 4.20 -5.25
CA ILE A 50 5.53 3.88 -3.85
C ILE A 50 4.03 3.81 -3.56
N VAL A 51 3.62 2.71 -2.91
CA VAL A 51 2.29 2.56 -2.32
C VAL A 51 2.45 2.66 -0.80
N ARG A 52 1.67 3.52 -0.16
CA ARG A 52 1.74 3.79 1.27
C ARG A 52 0.42 3.47 1.94
N PHE A 53 0.50 2.82 3.09
CA PHE A 53 -0.64 2.62 3.99
C PHE A 53 -0.33 3.31 5.30
N HIS A 54 -0.95 4.46 5.54
CA HIS A 54 -0.79 5.21 6.79
C HIS A 54 -1.62 4.57 7.89
N LEU A 55 -0.97 4.26 9.00
CA LEU A 55 -1.60 3.59 10.13
C LEU A 55 -2.01 4.63 11.19
N HIS A 56 -3.10 4.32 11.89
CA HIS A 56 -3.54 5.12 13.02
C HIS A 56 -2.50 5.04 14.15
N PRO A 57 -2.30 6.12 14.96
CA PRO A 57 -1.31 6.12 16.05
C PRO A 57 -1.52 5.01 17.11
N ARG A 58 -2.74 4.52 17.26
CA ARG A 58 -3.06 3.41 18.17
C ARG A 58 -2.63 2.04 17.65
N ILE A 59 -2.19 1.96 16.41
CA ILE A 59 -1.71 0.73 15.81
C ILE A 59 -0.21 0.65 15.98
N ARG A 60 0.26 -0.45 16.56
CA ARG A 60 1.68 -0.79 16.61
C ARG A 60 1.95 -1.85 15.56
N ALA A 61 2.92 -1.58 14.73
CA ALA A 61 3.30 -2.48 13.64
C ALA A 61 4.73 -2.98 13.85
N ALA A 62 4.95 -4.24 13.50
CA ALA A 62 6.29 -4.84 13.51
C ALA A 62 6.43 -5.77 12.31
N THR A 63 7.59 -5.73 11.67
CA THR A 63 7.92 -6.67 10.62
C THR A 63 8.43 -7.96 11.23
N VAL A 64 7.86 -9.08 10.80
CA VAL A 64 8.33 -10.42 11.18
C VAL A 64 8.98 -11.08 9.97
N SER A 65 9.45 -12.32 10.13
CA SER A 65 10.08 -13.07 9.04
C SER A 65 9.21 -13.13 7.78
N ASN A 66 9.83 -13.23 6.61
CA ASN A 66 9.17 -13.32 5.30
C ASN A 66 8.39 -12.07 4.87
N GLY A 67 8.75 -10.89 5.40
CA GLY A 67 8.11 -9.64 4.97
C GLY A 67 6.66 -9.47 5.42
N THR A 68 6.21 -10.26 6.40
CA THR A 68 4.89 -10.10 6.99
C THR A 68 4.93 -9.00 8.04
N VAL A 69 3.90 -8.15 8.07
CA VAL A 69 3.77 -7.10 9.09
C VAL A 69 2.63 -7.46 10.02
N VAL A 70 2.92 -7.51 11.32
CA VAL A 70 1.93 -7.73 12.37
C VAL A 70 1.47 -6.38 12.90
N LEU A 71 0.17 -6.19 12.96
CA LEU A 71 -0.47 -4.95 13.43
C LEU A 71 -1.24 -5.27 14.72
N LYS A 72 -1.01 -4.48 15.76
CA LYS A 72 -1.73 -4.60 17.03
C LYS A 72 -2.38 -3.28 17.39
N ILE A 73 -3.63 -3.37 17.82
CA ILE A 73 -4.35 -2.22 18.39
C ILE A 73 -4.28 -2.37 19.90
N SER A 74 -3.81 -1.34 20.59
CA SER A 74 -3.51 -1.39 22.03
C SER A 74 -4.72 -1.77 22.90
N SER A 75 -5.94 -1.55 22.43
CA SER A 75 -7.18 -1.88 23.17
C SER A 75 -7.78 -3.24 22.81
N GLN A 76 -7.18 -3.98 21.88
CA GLN A 76 -7.74 -5.23 21.38
C GLN A 76 -6.75 -6.39 21.57
N LYS A 77 -7.29 -7.57 21.92
CA LYS A 77 -6.47 -8.79 22.04
C LYS A 77 -6.08 -9.36 20.69
N ALA A 78 -6.96 -9.25 19.69
CA ALA A 78 -6.71 -9.75 18.36
C ALA A 78 -5.88 -8.75 17.56
N GLY A 79 -4.95 -9.25 16.78
CA GLY A 79 -4.15 -8.46 15.87
C GLY A 79 -4.59 -8.62 14.42
N TRP A 80 -3.88 -7.93 13.55
CA TRP A 80 -4.03 -8.02 12.10
C TRP A 80 -2.70 -8.40 11.47
N ILE A 81 -2.77 -9.11 10.38
CA ILE A 81 -1.58 -9.44 9.58
C ILE A 81 -1.69 -8.77 8.23
N PHE A 82 -0.66 -8.02 7.85
CA PHE A 82 -0.50 -7.48 6.53
C PHE A 82 0.48 -8.34 5.73
N LYS A 83 0.06 -8.74 4.54
CA LYS A 83 0.92 -9.44 3.57
C LYS A 83 0.83 -8.77 2.21
N CYS A 84 1.92 -8.81 1.47
CA CYS A 84 1.99 -8.30 0.12
C CYS A 84 2.75 -9.26 -0.79
N ASN A 85 2.27 -9.40 -2.02
CA ASN A 85 2.96 -10.10 -3.09
C ASN A 85 3.46 -9.09 -4.11
N GLY A 86 4.70 -9.21 -4.54
CA GLY A 86 5.31 -8.34 -5.55
C GLY A 86 6.20 -7.22 -5.01
N ALA A 87 6.19 -6.98 -3.70
CA ALA A 87 7.10 -6.06 -3.03
C ALA A 87 7.29 -6.47 -1.57
N ASN A 88 8.40 -6.07 -0.97
CA ASN A 88 8.65 -6.28 0.45
C ASN A 88 8.15 -5.06 1.22
N PRO A 89 7.21 -5.24 2.16
CA PRO A 89 6.75 -4.13 2.99
C PRO A 89 7.84 -3.64 3.94
N VAL A 90 7.96 -2.33 4.07
CA VAL A 90 8.87 -1.67 5.00
C VAL A 90 8.05 -0.74 5.88
N LEU A 91 8.35 -0.73 7.18
CA LEU A 91 7.74 0.22 8.11
C LEU A 91 8.57 1.49 8.15
N GLU A 92 7.90 2.62 8.02
CA GLU A 92 8.51 3.94 8.13
C GLU A 92 7.71 4.82 9.08
N PRO A 93 8.35 5.84 9.68
CA PRO A 93 7.62 6.84 10.45
C PRO A 93 6.60 7.58 9.59
N SER A 94 5.50 7.95 10.21
CA SER A 94 4.45 8.77 9.60
C SER A 94 3.90 9.74 10.63
N LEU A 95 3.07 10.66 10.17
CA LEU A 95 2.40 11.62 11.01
C LEU A 95 0.89 11.49 10.82
N TYR A 96 0.17 11.64 11.92
CA TYR A 96 -1.28 11.63 11.95
C TYR A 96 -1.77 12.93 12.58
N PHE A 97 -2.74 13.58 11.93
CA PHE A 97 -3.32 14.79 12.42
C PHE A 97 -4.71 14.51 12.99
N GLU A 98 -4.91 14.80 14.28
CA GLU A 98 -6.19 14.75 14.95
C GLU A 98 -6.55 16.15 15.41
N GLY A 99 -7.44 16.82 14.69
CA GLY A 99 -7.69 18.25 14.90
C GLY A 99 -6.42 19.06 14.68
N LYS A 100 -6.00 19.81 15.71
CA LYS A 100 -4.76 20.58 15.70
C LYS A 100 -3.54 19.82 16.22
N GLN A 101 -3.75 18.59 16.70
CA GLN A 101 -2.66 17.77 17.24
C GLN A 101 -1.97 16.99 16.13
N ARG A 102 -0.65 16.91 16.22
CA ARG A 102 0.19 16.09 15.36
C ARG A 102 0.74 14.91 16.17
N LEU A 103 0.39 13.69 15.77
CA LEU A 103 0.76 12.47 16.47
C LEU A 103 1.72 11.65 15.62
N SER A 104 2.69 11.03 16.27
CA SER A 104 3.59 10.07 15.62
C SER A 104 2.83 8.79 15.31
N SER A 105 3.01 8.27 14.11
CA SER A 105 2.44 7.02 13.66
C SER A 105 3.43 6.27 12.79
N GLN A 106 2.97 5.17 12.21
CA GLN A 106 3.76 4.36 11.27
C GLN A 106 3.02 4.25 9.94
N GLN A 107 3.75 3.92 8.91
CA GLN A 107 3.18 3.59 7.61
C GLN A 107 3.85 2.33 7.06
N VAL A 108 3.07 1.52 6.35
CA VAL A 108 3.58 0.42 5.55
C VAL A 108 3.88 0.95 4.17
N VAL A 109 5.09 0.73 3.69
CA VAL A 109 5.57 1.25 2.41
C VAL A 109 5.93 0.09 1.49
N LEU A 110 5.37 0.11 0.29
CA LEU A 110 5.68 -0.84 -0.77
C LEU A 110 6.35 -0.09 -1.91
N ARG A 111 7.59 -0.46 -2.24
CA ARG A 111 8.34 0.17 -3.32
C ARG A 111 8.45 -0.75 -4.52
N MET A 112 8.20 -0.19 -5.69
CA MET A 112 8.39 -0.85 -6.97
C MET A 112 9.37 -0.05 -7.81
N HIS A 113 10.29 -0.72 -8.48
CA HIS A 113 11.17 -0.07 -9.44
C HIS A 113 10.43 0.20 -10.74
N ALA A 114 10.53 1.42 -11.23
CA ALA A 114 9.90 1.81 -12.50
C ALA A 114 10.40 0.97 -13.68
N HIS A 115 11.63 0.48 -13.62
CA HIS A 115 12.17 -0.43 -14.61
C HIS A 115 11.28 -1.67 -14.81
N ASP A 116 10.78 -2.24 -13.72
CA ASP A 116 9.91 -3.41 -13.79
C ASP A 116 8.59 -3.11 -14.51
N ILE A 117 8.04 -1.91 -14.28
CA ILE A 117 6.79 -1.47 -14.92
C ILE A 117 7.01 -1.21 -16.40
N ARG A 118 8.08 -0.52 -16.76
CA ARG A 118 8.42 -0.17 -18.13
C ARG A 118 8.68 -1.40 -18.99
N HIS A 119 9.35 -2.39 -18.43
CA HIS A 119 9.76 -3.60 -19.15
C HIS A 119 8.59 -4.52 -19.48
N VAL A 120 7.62 -4.64 -18.57
CA VAL A 120 6.46 -5.53 -18.71
C VAL A 120 5.17 -4.76 -18.99
N SER A 121 5.22 -3.44 -19.12
CA SER A 121 4.08 -2.53 -19.34
C SER A 121 3.09 -2.43 -18.18
N GLU A 122 3.09 -3.39 -17.28
CA GLU A 122 2.15 -3.44 -16.15
C GLU A 122 2.76 -4.21 -14.97
N LYS A 123 2.52 -3.72 -13.75
CA LYS A 123 2.85 -4.43 -12.53
C LYS A 123 1.71 -4.32 -11.52
N THR A 124 1.34 -5.45 -10.94
CA THR A 124 0.30 -5.53 -9.92
C THR A 124 0.90 -5.96 -8.59
N LEU A 125 0.57 -5.21 -7.54
CA LEU A 125 0.79 -5.59 -6.15
C LEU A 125 -0.52 -6.07 -5.56
N LYS A 126 -0.53 -7.27 -4.99
CA LYS A 126 -1.66 -7.81 -4.23
C LYS A 126 -1.32 -7.76 -2.75
N TRP A 127 -2.21 -7.24 -1.95
CA TRP A 127 -2.01 -7.09 -0.51
C TRP A 127 -3.26 -7.47 0.27
N SER A 128 -3.07 -7.77 1.53
CA SER A 128 -4.18 -8.10 2.43
C SER A 128 -3.92 -7.68 3.86
N PHE A 129 -4.99 -7.28 4.54
CA PHE A 129 -5.06 -7.13 5.98
C PHE A 129 -6.04 -8.17 6.50
N LYS A 130 -5.55 -9.12 7.28
CA LYS A 130 -6.38 -10.21 7.80
C LYS A 130 -6.37 -10.19 9.32
N ARG A 131 -7.55 -10.19 9.92
CA ARG A 131 -7.71 -10.29 11.37
C ARG A 131 -7.39 -11.72 11.84
N GLN A 132 -6.64 -11.78 12.89
CA GLN A 132 -6.33 -13.04 13.54
C GLN A 132 -7.38 -13.46 14.56
#